data_90fa2192530790380986d08bb70c961a
#
_entry.id   90fa2192530790380986d08bb70c961a
#
_cell.length_a   1.000
_cell.length_b   1.000
_cell.length_c   1.000
_cell.angle_alpha   90.00
_cell.angle_beta   90.00
_cell.angle_gamma   90.00
#
_symmetry.space_group_name_H-M   'P 1'
#
loop_
_entity.id
_entity.type
_entity.pdbx_description
1 polymer ?
#
loop_
_entity_poly.entity_id
_entity_poly.type
_entity_poly.pdbx_seq_one_letter_code
_entity_poly.pdbx_strand_id
1 'polypeptide(L)'
;MSDKPEPLEADAPVREQAVTFRPVAEGMEKHLDVYHKVLDHGFIAVKDYMGDDASVLQMARMSYGKGTRSLADDRALLRYLMRHLHTSPFEGCVIKLHVKLPIFVMRQWVRHRTASLNEYSARYSIMPDEFYLPEPAQLAVQSTDNKQGRGDTLTAEQAAEVLRILKDEAQRSFTTYHQLLNADEDGRTIDGDRAGIARELARIGLPLSAYTQMYWQTNLHNLMHFLRLRADAHAQYEIRIFAEKMLGIMADWVPVTTEAFRDYQLEAGRLSRMELALVRDMLAGKATIADADSYGLSKREIREFQARFAV
;
A
#
# COMPACT_ATOMS: atom_id res chain seq x y z
N MET A 1 -12.79 -1.37 26.22
CA MET A 1 -12.33 -2.30 25.19
C MET A 1 -11.09 -1.69 24.55
N SER A 2 -9.98 -2.41 24.50
CA SER A 2 -8.72 -1.82 23.99
C SER A 2 -8.85 -1.58 22.49
N ASP A 3 -8.59 -0.36 22.06
CA ASP A 3 -8.69 0.10 20.66
C ASP A 3 -7.50 -0.37 19.80
N LYS A 4 -6.82 -1.45 20.23
CA LYS A 4 -5.69 -2.02 19.48
C LYS A 4 -6.20 -3.16 18.58
N PRO A 5 -5.91 -3.11 17.26
CA PRO A 5 -6.25 -4.19 16.36
C PRO A 5 -5.49 -5.47 16.78
N GLU A 6 -6.23 -6.54 17.05
CA GLU A 6 -5.64 -7.81 17.41
C GLU A 6 -5.30 -8.63 16.17
N PRO A 7 -4.12 -9.27 16.12
CA PRO A 7 -3.79 -10.23 15.09
C PRO A 7 -4.59 -11.52 15.28
N LEU A 8 -4.82 -12.27 14.21
CA LEU A 8 -5.39 -13.64 14.29
C LEU A 8 -4.45 -14.65 14.94
N GLU A 9 -3.17 -14.32 15.08
CA GLU A 9 -2.18 -15.19 15.72
C GLU A 9 -2.34 -15.07 17.24
N ALA A 10 -2.91 -16.09 17.86
CA ALA A 10 -3.03 -16.19 19.32
C ALA A 10 -1.67 -16.25 20.03
N ASP A 11 -0.61 -16.67 19.33
CA ASP A 11 0.74 -16.86 19.87
C ASP A 11 1.78 -16.22 18.95
N ALA A 12 1.91 -14.88 18.97
CA ALA A 12 3.15 -14.28 18.49
C ALA A 12 4.31 -14.86 19.30
N PRO A 13 5.36 -15.45 18.69
CA PRO A 13 6.46 -16.01 19.45
C PRO A 13 7.03 -14.92 20.37
N VAL A 14 7.16 -15.26 21.67
CA VAL A 14 7.83 -14.36 22.63
C VAL A 14 9.25 -14.17 22.14
N ARG A 15 9.58 -12.95 21.72
CA ARG A 15 10.93 -12.60 21.28
C ARG A 15 11.79 -12.36 22.49
N GLU A 16 12.80 -13.19 22.66
CA GLU A 16 13.86 -12.92 23.63
C GLU A 16 14.74 -11.77 23.11
N GLN A 17 15.07 -10.83 23.99
CA GLN A 17 16.05 -9.81 23.67
C GLN A 17 17.45 -10.41 23.64
N ALA A 18 18.16 -10.22 22.53
CA ALA A 18 19.53 -10.66 22.37
C ALA A 18 20.39 -9.55 21.76
N VAL A 19 21.67 -9.48 22.14
CA VAL A 19 22.65 -8.62 21.48
C VAL A 19 22.93 -9.19 20.10
N THR A 20 22.82 -8.36 19.06
CA THR A 20 23.07 -8.74 17.67
C THR A 20 24.12 -7.83 17.04
N PHE A 21 24.88 -8.37 16.07
CA PHE A 21 25.84 -7.62 15.27
C PHE A 21 25.26 -7.17 13.92
N ARG A 22 23.96 -7.42 13.65
CA ARG A 22 23.34 -6.91 12.43
C ARG A 22 23.20 -5.38 12.47
N PRO A 23 23.24 -4.69 11.31
CA PRO A 23 22.90 -3.27 11.24
C PRO A 23 21.47 -3.03 11.76
N VAL A 24 21.31 -1.97 12.54
CA VAL A 24 20.03 -1.58 13.16
C VAL A 24 19.68 -0.16 12.72
N ALA A 25 18.45 0.02 12.21
CA ALA A 25 17.86 1.32 11.98
C ALA A 25 16.98 1.69 13.20
N GLU A 26 17.46 2.61 14.06
CA GLU A 26 16.76 3.00 15.30
C GLU A 26 15.30 3.39 15.04
N GLY A 27 15.05 4.13 13.95
CA GLY A 27 13.72 4.54 13.55
C GLY A 27 12.79 3.36 13.25
N MET A 28 13.34 2.23 12.79
CA MET A 28 12.55 1.04 12.47
C MET A 28 12.29 0.15 13.69
N GLU A 29 13.21 0.11 14.65
CA GLU A 29 13.07 -0.71 15.86
C GLU A 29 11.78 -0.39 16.64
N LYS A 30 11.35 0.88 16.64
CA LYS A 30 10.10 1.30 17.29
C LYS A 30 8.83 0.78 16.60
N HIS A 31 8.94 0.28 15.36
CA HIS A 31 7.81 -0.26 14.59
C HIS A 31 7.68 -1.79 14.66
N LEU A 32 8.72 -2.48 15.19
CA LEU A 32 8.71 -3.93 15.29
C LEU A 32 7.57 -4.42 16.19
N ASP A 33 6.71 -5.28 15.64
CA ASP A 33 5.52 -5.84 16.29
C ASP A 33 4.50 -4.80 16.80
N VAL A 34 4.59 -3.55 16.31
CA VAL A 34 3.59 -2.53 16.56
C VAL A 34 2.54 -2.57 15.47
N TYR A 35 1.28 -2.80 15.87
CA TYR A 35 0.14 -2.88 14.96
C TYR A 35 -0.45 -1.47 14.74
N HIS A 36 -0.12 -0.88 13.60
CA HIS A 36 -0.63 0.42 13.18
C HIS A 36 -2.00 0.24 12.54
N LYS A 37 -3.05 0.73 13.20
CA LYS A 37 -4.43 0.68 12.69
C LYS A 37 -4.56 1.38 11.33
N VAL A 38 -5.27 0.74 10.41
CA VAL A 38 -5.64 1.26 9.08
C VAL A 38 -7.05 0.82 8.76
N LEU A 39 -7.93 1.72 8.33
CA LEU A 39 -9.37 1.50 8.17
C LEU A 39 -10.05 1.16 9.53
N ASP A 40 -11.21 0.49 9.46
CA ASP A 40 -12.01 0.13 10.65
C ASP A 40 -11.39 -1.07 11.42
N HIS A 41 -11.03 -2.18 10.74
CA HIS A 41 -10.48 -3.40 11.34
C HIS A 41 -9.08 -3.77 10.85
N GLY A 42 -8.51 -3.01 9.92
CA GLY A 42 -7.22 -3.31 9.31
C GLY A 42 -6.02 -2.81 10.10
N PHE A 43 -4.83 -3.32 9.75
CA PHE A 43 -3.57 -2.86 10.31
C PHE A 43 -2.38 -3.15 9.39
N ILE A 44 -1.25 -2.51 9.71
CA ILE A 44 0.10 -2.87 9.26
C ILE A 44 0.98 -3.04 10.48
N ALA A 45 1.77 -4.11 10.51
CA ALA A 45 2.83 -4.32 11.51
C ALA A 45 4.14 -4.74 10.83
N VAL A 46 5.25 -4.16 11.24
CA VAL A 46 6.58 -4.57 10.80
C VAL A 46 6.98 -5.81 11.60
N LYS A 47 7.24 -6.92 10.92
CA LYS A 47 7.66 -8.18 11.57
C LYS A 47 9.16 -8.39 11.52
N ASP A 48 9.82 -7.84 10.49
CA ASP A 48 11.26 -7.92 10.33
C ASP A 48 11.74 -6.94 9.26
N TYR A 49 13.03 -6.57 9.32
CA TYR A 49 13.67 -5.78 8.28
C TYR A 49 15.16 -6.10 8.18
N MET A 50 15.77 -5.76 7.07
CA MET A 50 17.21 -5.87 6.83
C MET A 50 17.71 -4.60 6.14
N GLY A 51 18.78 -4.02 6.67
CA GLY A 51 19.45 -2.87 6.09
C GLY A 51 18.85 -1.52 6.49
N ASP A 52 19.52 -0.48 6.03
CA ASP A 52 19.31 0.94 6.29
C ASP A 52 19.87 1.78 5.13
N ASP A 53 19.89 3.12 5.24
CA ASP A 53 20.53 4.00 4.25
C ASP A 53 22.02 3.66 4.02
N ALA A 54 22.74 3.25 5.07
CA ALA A 54 24.16 2.86 4.96
C ALA A 54 24.33 1.55 4.16
N SER A 55 23.36 0.65 4.26
CA SER A 55 23.32 -0.60 3.50
C SER A 55 23.14 -0.35 2.00
N VAL A 56 22.30 0.62 1.61
CA VAL A 56 22.17 1.06 0.20
C VAL A 56 23.50 1.59 -0.33
N LEU A 57 24.19 2.41 0.46
CA LEU A 57 25.51 2.95 0.10
C LEU A 57 26.57 1.86 -0.01
N GLN A 58 26.56 0.87 0.89
CA GLN A 58 27.44 -0.28 0.84
C GLN A 58 27.28 -1.05 -0.47
N MET A 59 26.04 -1.32 -0.88
CA MET A 59 25.71 -1.99 -2.14
C MET A 59 26.21 -1.18 -3.34
N ALA A 60 25.97 0.14 -3.36
CA ALA A 60 26.40 1.03 -4.44
C ALA A 60 27.94 1.07 -4.57
N ARG A 61 28.65 1.14 -3.45
CA ARG A 61 30.12 1.24 -3.40
C ARG A 61 30.85 -0.03 -3.79
N MET A 62 30.19 -1.17 -3.76
CA MET A 62 30.77 -2.41 -4.25
C MET A 62 31.22 -2.28 -5.71
N SER A 63 30.56 -1.46 -6.51
CA SER A 63 30.90 -1.21 -7.91
C SER A 63 32.14 -0.32 -8.10
N TYR A 64 32.59 0.40 -7.07
CA TYR A 64 33.66 1.39 -7.16
C TYR A 64 34.96 0.96 -6.46
N GLY A 65 35.01 -0.19 -5.81
CA GLY A 65 36.16 -0.69 -5.08
C GLY A 65 36.49 0.17 -3.84
N LYS A 66 37.71 0.67 -3.69
CA LYS A 66 38.13 1.52 -2.55
C LYS A 66 37.57 2.93 -2.71
N GLY A 67 36.36 3.20 -2.23
CA GLY A 67 35.68 4.48 -2.40
C GLY A 67 35.95 5.53 -1.32
N THR A 68 35.74 6.78 -1.64
CA THR A 68 35.71 7.96 -0.75
C THR A 68 34.62 7.82 0.31
N ARG A 69 34.92 8.25 1.53
CA ARG A 69 34.02 8.07 2.70
C ARG A 69 33.83 9.44 3.39
N SER A 70 32.86 10.21 2.93
CA SER A 70 32.37 11.34 3.73
C SER A 70 30.84 11.27 3.84
N LEU A 71 30.27 11.71 4.97
CA LEU A 71 28.81 11.75 5.18
C LEU A 71 28.10 12.68 4.17
N ALA A 72 28.77 13.77 3.76
CA ALA A 72 28.24 14.67 2.73
C ALA A 72 28.15 13.97 1.36
N ASP A 73 29.13 13.11 1.04
CA ASP A 73 29.12 12.31 -0.19
C ASP A 73 28.05 11.22 -0.15
N ASP A 74 27.72 10.72 1.03
CA ASP A 74 26.72 9.65 1.22
C ASP A 74 25.31 10.11 0.81
N ARG A 75 24.86 11.26 1.31
CA ARG A 75 23.57 11.85 0.93
C ARG A 75 23.52 12.18 -0.57
N ALA A 76 24.60 12.78 -1.08
CA ALA A 76 24.70 13.11 -2.50
C ALA A 76 24.65 11.86 -3.39
N LEU A 77 25.31 10.77 -2.97
CA LEU A 77 25.30 9.50 -3.70
C LEU A 77 23.89 8.87 -3.71
N LEU A 78 23.18 8.80 -2.57
CA LEU A 78 21.81 8.30 -2.52
C LEU A 78 20.89 9.09 -3.46
N ARG A 79 20.96 10.42 -3.42
CA ARG A 79 20.19 11.31 -4.29
C ARG A 79 20.54 11.11 -5.77
N TYR A 80 21.83 10.91 -6.08
CA TYR A 80 22.29 10.59 -7.44
C TYR A 80 21.69 9.28 -7.94
N LEU A 81 21.78 8.19 -7.15
CA LEU A 81 21.25 6.89 -7.48
C LEU A 81 19.74 6.94 -7.77
N MET A 82 19.00 7.65 -6.92
CA MET A 82 17.55 7.81 -7.06
C MET A 82 17.18 8.59 -8.32
N ARG A 83 17.86 9.72 -8.56
CA ARG A 83 17.63 10.60 -9.71
C ARG A 83 17.90 9.90 -11.04
N HIS A 84 18.93 9.06 -11.09
CA HIS A 84 19.35 8.33 -12.29
C HIS A 84 18.75 6.92 -12.40
N LEU A 85 17.77 6.60 -11.54
CA LEU A 85 17.02 5.34 -11.56
C LEU A 85 17.90 4.10 -11.43
N HIS A 86 18.99 4.18 -10.65
CA HIS A 86 19.76 3.01 -10.26
C HIS A 86 18.93 2.22 -9.25
N THR A 87 18.63 0.96 -9.52
CA THR A 87 17.69 0.17 -8.71
C THR A 87 18.38 -0.80 -7.76
N SER A 88 19.44 -1.48 -8.24
CA SER A 88 20.09 -2.57 -7.50
C SER A 88 20.61 -2.21 -6.10
N PRO A 89 21.13 -0.99 -5.81
CA PRO A 89 21.54 -0.65 -4.45
C PRO A 89 20.40 -0.68 -3.43
N PHE A 90 19.17 -0.32 -3.85
CA PHE A 90 17.99 -0.32 -3.00
C PHE A 90 17.38 -1.72 -2.79
N GLU A 91 17.78 -2.71 -3.59
CA GLU A 91 17.33 -4.09 -3.46
C GLU A 91 18.00 -4.82 -2.29
N GLY A 92 19.12 -4.28 -1.77
CA GLY A 92 19.81 -4.82 -0.60
C GLY A 92 19.09 -4.64 0.73
N CYS A 93 18.08 -3.78 0.80
CA CYS A 93 17.24 -3.60 1.98
C CYS A 93 15.90 -4.32 1.80
N VAL A 94 15.42 -5.02 2.84
CA VAL A 94 14.21 -5.85 2.79
C VAL A 94 13.33 -5.56 4.00
N ILE A 95 12.02 -5.58 3.81
CA ILE A 95 11.02 -5.45 4.87
C ILE A 95 10.01 -6.59 4.80
N LYS A 96 9.58 -7.11 5.96
CA LYS A 96 8.50 -8.07 6.10
C LYS A 96 7.37 -7.45 6.93
N LEU A 97 6.20 -7.38 6.34
CA LEU A 97 5.00 -6.79 6.93
C LEU A 97 3.96 -7.87 7.20
N HIS A 98 3.25 -7.74 8.32
CA HIS A 98 1.96 -8.38 8.55
C HIS A 98 0.87 -7.34 8.27
N VAL A 99 -0.03 -7.64 7.36
CA VAL A 99 -1.06 -6.70 6.90
C VAL A 99 -2.43 -7.36 7.00
N LYS A 100 -3.37 -6.68 7.64
CA LYS A 100 -4.79 -7.03 7.66
C LYS A 100 -5.56 -6.02 6.84
N LEU A 101 -6.29 -6.48 5.82
CA LEU A 101 -6.95 -5.63 4.84
C LEU A 101 -8.17 -6.32 4.23
N PRO A 102 -9.14 -5.57 3.67
CA PRO A 102 -10.26 -6.16 2.93
C PRO A 102 -9.79 -6.90 1.67
N ILE A 103 -10.47 -7.98 1.30
CA ILE A 103 -10.13 -8.80 0.12
C ILE A 103 -10.10 -7.95 -1.17
N PHE A 104 -11.02 -6.99 -1.36
CA PHE A 104 -10.98 -6.14 -2.56
C PHE A 104 -9.73 -5.26 -2.64
N VAL A 105 -9.15 -4.84 -1.49
CA VAL A 105 -7.87 -4.12 -1.43
C VAL A 105 -6.72 -5.09 -1.73
N MET A 106 -6.78 -6.30 -1.16
CA MET A 106 -5.81 -7.37 -1.43
C MET A 106 -5.69 -7.66 -2.94
N ARG A 107 -6.81 -7.66 -3.68
CA ARG A 107 -6.83 -7.86 -5.15
C ARG A 107 -6.02 -6.80 -5.92
N GLN A 108 -5.89 -5.59 -5.40
CA GLN A 108 -5.02 -4.56 -5.96
C GLN A 108 -3.57 -4.73 -5.52
N TRP A 109 -3.36 -5.15 -4.27
CA TRP A 109 -2.03 -5.34 -3.68
C TRP A 109 -1.25 -6.44 -4.39
N VAL A 110 -1.86 -7.59 -4.66
CA VAL A 110 -1.21 -8.74 -5.34
C VAL A 110 -0.77 -8.47 -6.78
N ARG A 111 -1.14 -7.34 -7.36
CA ARG A 111 -0.59 -6.89 -8.66
C ARG A 111 0.87 -6.47 -8.55
N HIS A 112 1.38 -6.19 -7.34
CA HIS A 112 2.79 -5.97 -7.05
C HIS A 112 3.49 -7.33 -6.81
N ARG A 113 3.94 -7.94 -7.90
CA ARG A 113 4.34 -9.35 -7.94
C ARG A 113 5.78 -9.63 -7.49
N THR A 114 6.62 -8.60 -7.40
CA THR A 114 8.02 -8.75 -6.94
C THR A 114 8.06 -8.68 -5.42
N ALA A 115 7.53 -9.72 -4.80
CA ALA A 115 7.42 -9.87 -3.36
C ALA A 115 7.15 -11.34 -3.02
N SER A 116 7.48 -11.75 -1.80
CA SER A 116 6.99 -12.99 -1.20
C SER A 116 5.71 -12.69 -0.43
N LEU A 117 4.70 -13.53 -0.58
CA LEU A 117 3.39 -13.35 0.03
C LEU A 117 2.86 -14.67 0.55
N ASN A 118 2.32 -14.65 1.77
CA ASN A 118 1.54 -15.74 2.33
C ASN A 118 0.27 -15.16 2.95
N GLU A 119 -0.88 -15.63 2.49
CA GLU A 119 -2.19 -15.14 2.90
C GLU A 119 -2.89 -16.15 3.80
N TYR A 120 -3.69 -15.64 4.74
CA TYR A 120 -4.61 -16.43 5.56
C TYR A 120 -5.52 -17.29 4.70
N SER A 121 -5.63 -18.56 5.04
CA SER A 121 -6.37 -19.51 4.21
C SER A 121 -7.75 -19.84 4.79
N ALA A 122 -8.79 -19.33 4.15
CA ALA A 122 -10.16 -19.74 4.40
C ALA A 122 -10.49 -21.21 4.02
N ARG A 123 -9.50 -21.99 3.57
CA ARG A 123 -9.62 -23.46 3.40
C ARG A 123 -9.28 -24.20 4.69
N TYR A 124 -8.36 -23.63 5.49
CA TYR A 124 -7.88 -24.27 6.72
C TYR A 124 -8.56 -23.74 7.97
N SER A 125 -9.01 -22.50 7.93
CA SER A 125 -9.60 -21.81 9.08
C SER A 125 -10.96 -21.20 8.73
N ILE A 126 -11.78 -21.00 9.75
CA ILE A 126 -13.03 -20.23 9.62
C ILE A 126 -12.65 -18.75 9.52
N MET A 127 -13.30 -18.05 8.59
CA MET A 127 -13.08 -16.60 8.43
C MET A 127 -13.75 -15.86 9.58
N PRO A 128 -13.06 -14.92 10.25
CA PRO A 128 -13.66 -14.03 11.23
C PRO A 128 -14.78 -13.18 10.61
N ASP A 129 -15.82 -12.89 11.38
CA ASP A 129 -16.97 -12.07 10.95
C ASP A 129 -16.60 -10.57 10.91
N GLU A 130 -15.53 -10.25 10.23
CA GLU A 130 -15.04 -8.89 10.06
C GLU A 130 -15.11 -8.46 8.58
N PHE A 131 -15.76 -7.35 8.34
CA PHE A 131 -15.91 -6.77 7.02
C PHE A 131 -15.78 -5.24 7.06
N TYR A 132 -15.27 -4.68 6.00
CA TYR A 132 -15.05 -3.26 5.85
C TYR A 132 -16.34 -2.50 5.59
N LEU A 133 -16.57 -1.45 6.35
CA LEU A 133 -17.57 -0.42 6.07
C LEU A 133 -16.85 0.91 5.86
N PRO A 134 -17.07 1.60 4.71
CA PRO A 134 -16.46 2.89 4.46
C PRO A 134 -16.99 3.95 5.43
N GLU A 135 -16.16 4.91 5.81
CA GLU A 135 -16.64 6.11 6.49
C GLU A 135 -17.61 6.89 5.58
N PRO A 136 -18.65 7.55 6.14
CA PRO A 136 -19.60 8.34 5.35
C PRO A 136 -18.93 9.33 4.38
N ALA A 137 -17.85 9.97 4.81
CA ALA A 137 -17.08 10.92 4.00
C ALA A 137 -16.38 10.28 2.78
N GLN A 138 -16.26 8.95 2.74
CA GLN A 138 -15.67 8.20 1.63
C GLN A 138 -16.70 7.70 0.62
N LEU A 139 -18.00 7.85 0.94
CA LEU A 139 -19.08 7.49 0.02
C LEU A 139 -19.36 8.63 -0.96
N ALA A 140 -19.12 8.37 -2.23
CA ALA A 140 -19.23 9.34 -3.29
C ALA A 140 -19.84 8.70 -4.55
N VAL A 141 -20.43 9.52 -5.42
CA VAL A 141 -20.88 9.07 -6.74
C VAL A 141 -19.71 8.72 -7.64
N GLN A 142 -19.97 8.02 -8.74
CA GLN A 142 -18.96 7.76 -9.77
C GLN A 142 -18.51 9.08 -10.41
N SER A 143 -17.19 9.30 -10.50
CA SER A 143 -16.66 10.46 -11.23
C SER A 143 -17.04 10.42 -12.72
N THR A 144 -17.44 11.56 -13.26
CA THR A 144 -17.75 11.75 -14.68
C THR A 144 -16.52 11.85 -15.56
N ASP A 145 -15.41 12.34 -14.99
CA ASP A 145 -14.16 12.60 -15.72
C ASP A 145 -13.17 11.44 -15.65
N ASN A 146 -13.20 10.70 -14.55
CA ASN A 146 -12.31 9.54 -14.32
C ASN A 146 -13.13 8.30 -13.95
N LYS A 147 -13.21 7.35 -14.87
CA LYS A 147 -13.95 6.09 -14.66
C LYS A 147 -13.48 5.26 -13.45
N GLN A 148 -12.32 5.55 -12.88
CA GLN A 148 -11.78 4.89 -11.69
C GLN A 148 -11.89 5.78 -10.43
N GLY A 149 -12.30 7.03 -10.59
CA GLY A 149 -12.35 8.01 -9.51
C GLY A 149 -13.71 8.15 -8.86
N ARG A 150 -13.71 8.74 -7.68
CA ARG A 150 -14.90 9.18 -6.94
C ARG A 150 -15.24 10.62 -7.36
N GLY A 151 -16.53 10.93 -7.45
CA GLY A 151 -17.08 12.27 -7.68
C GLY A 151 -17.48 12.92 -6.35
N ASP A 152 -18.61 13.63 -6.36
CA ASP A 152 -19.12 14.32 -5.20
C ASP A 152 -19.55 13.34 -4.09
N THR A 153 -19.30 13.72 -2.85
CA THR A 153 -19.70 12.95 -1.65
C THR A 153 -21.22 12.89 -1.56
N LEU A 154 -21.76 11.75 -1.14
CA LEU A 154 -23.19 11.56 -0.90
C LEU A 154 -23.68 12.45 0.25
N THR A 155 -25.00 12.74 0.28
CA THR A 155 -25.61 13.36 1.45
C THR A 155 -25.56 12.40 2.65
N ALA A 156 -25.76 12.93 3.87
CA ALA A 156 -25.75 12.11 5.08
C ALA A 156 -26.81 11.00 5.06
N GLU A 157 -28.01 11.31 4.52
CA GLU A 157 -29.11 10.36 4.40
C GLU A 157 -28.79 9.25 3.40
N GLN A 158 -28.24 9.62 2.23
CA GLN A 158 -27.84 8.65 1.21
C GLN A 158 -26.69 7.77 1.71
N ALA A 159 -25.70 8.37 2.41
CA ALA A 159 -24.59 7.62 3.00
C ALA A 159 -25.08 6.64 4.07
N ALA A 160 -26.00 7.03 4.93
CA ALA A 160 -26.59 6.14 5.94
C ALA A 160 -27.34 4.97 5.32
N GLU A 161 -28.11 5.21 4.25
CA GLU A 161 -28.80 4.14 3.51
C GLU A 161 -27.82 3.16 2.88
N VAL A 162 -26.78 3.66 2.18
CA VAL A 162 -25.74 2.82 1.56
C VAL A 162 -25.01 1.98 2.62
N LEU A 163 -24.62 2.57 3.74
CA LEU A 163 -23.96 1.85 4.83
C LEU A 163 -24.84 0.75 5.41
N ARG A 164 -26.14 1.02 5.58
CA ARG A 164 -27.09 0.00 6.04
C ARG A 164 -27.16 -1.17 5.06
N ILE A 165 -27.29 -0.90 3.76
CA ILE A 165 -27.33 -1.95 2.71
C ILE A 165 -26.05 -2.79 2.74
N LEU A 166 -24.86 -2.14 2.79
CA LEU A 166 -23.57 -2.84 2.81
C LEU A 166 -23.42 -3.71 4.06
N LYS A 167 -23.83 -3.19 5.22
CA LYS A 167 -23.79 -3.92 6.49
C LYS A 167 -24.72 -5.13 6.49
N ASP A 168 -26.00 -4.92 6.12
CA ASP A 168 -27.00 -5.98 6.12
C ASP A 168 -26.59 -7.12 5.17
N GLU A 169 -26.05 -6.78 3.98
CA GLU A 169 -25.60 -7.77 3.01
C GLU A 169 -24.35 -8.53 3.50
N ALA A 170 -23.38 -7.86 4.10
CA ALA A 170 -22.22 -8.53 4.66
C ALA A 170 -22.61 -9.47 5.81
N GLN A 171 -23.44 -9.02 6.74
CA GLN A 171 -23.93 -9.85 7.85
C GLN A 171 -24.71 -11.08 7.34
N ARG A 172 -25.56 -10.90 6.33
CA ARG A 172 -26.29 -12.01 5.71
C ARG A 172 -25.32 -13.01 5.07
N SER A 173 -24.29 -12.55 4.40
CA SER A 173 -23.27 -13.40 3.77
C SER A 173 -22.51 -14.23 4.80
N PHE A 174 -22.11 -13.66 5.93
CA PHE A 174 -21.47 -14.39 7.03
C PHE A 174 -22.44 -15.36 7.70
N THR A 175 -23.69 -14.97 7.94
CA THR A 175 -24.74 -15.90 8.44
C THR A 175 -24.88 -17.11 7.51
N THR A 176 -24.94 -16.89 6.20
CA THR A 176 -25.02 -17.97 5.21
C THR A 176 -23.77 -18.85 5.23
N TYR A 177 -22.58 -18.24 5.38
CA TYR A 177 -21.31 -18.94 5.48
C TYR A 177 -21.29 -19.91 6.68
N HIS A 178 -21.70 -19.46 7.87
CA HIS A 178 -21.81 -20.30 9.06
C HIS A 178 -22.88 -21.38 8.91
N GLN A 179 -24.00 -21.06 8.29
CA GLN A 179 -25.03 -22.07 7.97
C GLN A 179 -24.50 -23.16 7.03
N LEU A 180 -23.75 -22.80 5.99
CA LEU A 180 -23.12 -23.75 5.07
C LEU A 180 -22.08 -24.62 5.74
N LEU A 181 -21.26 -24.04 6.61
CA LEU A 181 -20.28 -24.77 7.43
C LEU A 181 -20.94 -25.65 8.49
N ASN A 182 -22.14 -25.30 8.92
CA ASN A 182 -22.77 -25.81 10.14
C ASN A 182 -21.89 -25.62 11.38
N ALA A 183 -21.19 -24.47 11.45
CA ALA A 183 -20.30 -24.12 12.54
C ALA A 183 -20.34 -22.63 12.84
N ASP A 184 -20.22 -22.26 14.12
CA ASP A 184 -20.05 -20.88 14.58
C ASP A 184 -18.61 -20.38 14.36
N GLU A 185 -18.28 -19.15 14.80
CA GLU A 185 -16.96 -18.52 14.69
C GLU A 185 -15.87 -19.33 15.40
N ASP A 186 -16.20 -20.03 16.50
CA ASP A 186 -15.30 -20.89 17.26
C ASP A 186 -15.18 -22.31 16.66
N GLY A 187 -15.92 -22.61 15.59
CA GLY A 187 -15.95 -23.93 14.96
C GLY A 187 -16.84 -24.97 15.67
N ARG A 188 -17.71 -24.51 16.58
CA ARG A 188 -18.68 -25.40 17.24
C ARG A 188 -19.85 -25.68 16.31
N THR A 189 -20.32 -26.94 16.29
CA THR A 189 -21.46 -27.36 15.48
C THR A 189 -22.72 -26.59 15.90
N ILE A 190 -23.43 -26.01 14.94
CA ILE A 190 -24.69 -25.26 15.16
C ILE A 190 -25.88 -26.23 15.28
N ASP A 191 -25.97 -27.20 14.38
CA ASP A 191 -27.08 -28.16 14.29
C ASP A 191 -26.51 -29.60 14.20
N GLY A 192 -26.77 -30.40 15.24
CA GLY A 192 -26.26 -31.77 15.35
C GLY A 192 -26.85 -32.75 14.33
N ASP A 193 -28.00 -32.41 13.76
CA ASP A 193 -28.73 -33.28 12.81
C ASP A 193 -28.37 -32.99 11.35
N ARG A 194 -27.48 -31.99 11.10
CA ARG A 194 -27.11 -31.55 9.77
C ARG A 194 -25.60 -31.62 9.53
N ALA A 195 -25.18 -32.08 8.36
CA ALA A 195 -23.81 -31.98 7.91
C ALA A 195 -23.52 -30.59 7.31
N GLY A 196 -22.35 -30.01 7.61
CA GLY A 196 -21.84 -28.83 6.91
C GLY A 196 -21.08 -29.22 5.64
N ILE A 197 -20.88 -28.24 4.73
CA ILE A 197 -20.01 -28.43 3.56
C ILE A 197 -18.58 -28.02 3.86
N ALA A 198 -17.64 -28.43 3.01
CA ALA A 198 -16.23 -28.09 3.15
C ALA A 198 -16.00 -26.57 3.15
N ARG A 199 -15.06 -26.09 3.98
CA ARG A 199 -14.67 -24.66 4.08
C ARG A 199 -14.36 -24.04 2.74
N GLU A 200 -13.64 -24.78 1.86
CA GLU A 200 -13.27 -24.28 0.53
C GLU A 200 -14.46 -23.96 -0.38
N LEU A 201 -15.63 -24.53 -0.11
CA LEU A 201 -16.87 -24.25 -0.83
C LEU A 201 -17.74 -23.23 -0.08
N ALA A 202 -17.86 -23.34 1.24
CA ALA A 202 -18.69 -22.43 2.04
C ALA A 202 -18.29 -20.97 1.87
N ARG A 203 -16.98 -20.66 1.74
CA ARG A 203 -16.44 -19.30 1.57
C ARG A 203 -16.79 -18.62 0.26
N ILE A 204 -17.37 -19.31 -0.73
CA ILE A 204 -17.70 -18.72 -2.05
C ILE A 204 -18.66 -17.53 -1.91
N GLY A 205 -19.57 -17.57 -0.93
CA GLY A 205 -20.55 -16.54 -0.68
C GLY A 205 -20.05 -15.35 0.16
N LEU A 206 -18.80 -15.36 0.64
CA LEU A 206 -18.27 -14.26 1.44
C LEU A 206 -18.09 -12.99 0.61
N PRO A 207 -18.39 -11.79 1.19
CA PRO A 207 -18.28 -10.54 0.46
C PRO A 207 -16.81 -10.16 0.26
N LEU A 208 -16.52 -9.39 -0.80
CA LEU A 208 -15.18 -8.84 -1.05
C LEU A 208 -14.73 -7.86 0.03
N SER A 209 -15.67 -7.33 0.83
CA SER A 209 -15.37 -6.49 1.99
C SER A 209 -14.85 -7.27 3.19
N ALA A 210 -14.97 -8.62 3.22
CA ALA A 210 -14.38 -9.45 4.28
C ALA A 210 -12.89 -9.17 4.44
N TYR A 211 -12.42 -9.14 5.69
CA TYR A 211 -11.01 -8.96 6.00
C TYR A 211 -10.22 -10.25 5.80
N THR A 212 -9.03 -10.12 5.23
CA THR A 212 -8.00 -11.16 5.17
C THR A 212 -6.71 -10.65 5.80
N GLN A 213 -5.76 -11.53 6.04
CA GLN A 213 -4.44 -11.17 6.54
C GLN A 213 -3.36 -11.81 5.68
N MET A 214 -2.23 -11.13 5.58
CA MET A 214 -1.07 -11.66 4.85
C MET A 214 0.24 -11.25 5.48
N TYR A 215 1.25 -12.11 5.33
CA TYR A 215 2.64 -11.69 5.35
C TYR A 215 3.05 -11.24 3.95
N TRP A 216 3.65 -10.06 3.86
CA TRP A 216 4.19 -9.52 2.62
C TRP A 216 5.63 -9.08 2.83
N GLN A 217 6.56 -9.69 2.08
CA GLN A 217 7.98 -9.37 2.15
C GLN A 217 8.47 -8.87 0.80
N THR A 218 9.12 -7.72 0.80
CA THR A 218 9.66 -7.10 -0.41
C THR A 218 10.94 -6.33 -0.11
N ASN A 219 11.73 -6.04 -1.16
CA ASN A 219 12.87 -5.15 -1.01
C ASN A 219 12.46 -3.67 -1.15
N LEU A 220 13.37 -2.77 -0.75
CA LEU A 220 13.11 -1.33 -0.70
C LEU A 220 12.80 -0.75 -2.10
N HIS A 221 13.47 -1.23 -3.17
CA HIS A 221 13.16 -0.79 -4.53
C HIS A 221 11.70 -1.09 -4.91
N ASN A 222 11.24 -2.30 -4.65
CA ASN A 222 9.87 -2.72 -4.97
C ASN A 222 8.83 -2.11 -4.01
N LEU A 223 9.20 -1.83 -2.75
CA LEU A 223 8.40 -1.03 -1.83
C LEU A 223 8.18 0.39 -2.40
N MET A 224 9.22 1.07 -2.84
CA MET A 224 9.11 2.39 -3.47
C MET A 224 8.25 2.35 -4.74
N HIS A 225 8.35 1.28 -5.54
CA HIS A 225 7.47 1.08 -6.69
C HIS A 225 6.00 0.95 -6.29
N PHE A 226 5.70 0.19 -5.22
CA PHE A 226 4.35 0.10 -4.64
C PHE A 226 3.87 1.48 -4.17
N LEU A 227 4.66 2.18 -3.37
CA LEU A 227 4.32 3.48 -2.79
C LEU A 227 4.05 4.54 -3.87
N ARG A 228 4.88 4.60 -4.91
CA ARG A 228 4.68 5.53 -6.03
C ARG A 228 3.31 5.38 -6.71
N LEU A 229 2.78 4.16 -6.75
CA LEU A 229 1.49 3.88 -7.40
C LEU A 229 0.31 3.94 -6.43
N ARG A 230 0.54 3.69 -5.13
CA ARG A 230 -0.55 3.51 -4.17
C ARG A 230 -0.66 4.65 -3.14
N ALA A 231 0.40 5.43 -2.93
CA ALA A 231 0.35 6.67 -2.17
C ALA A 231 -0.01 7.89 -3.05
N ASP A 232 -0.20 7.70 -4.36
CA ASP A 232 -0.69 8.73 -5.28
C ASP A 232 -2.13 9.14 -4.93
N ALA A 233 -2.42 10.44 -5.04
CA ALA A 233 -3.74 11.00 -4.72
C ALA A 233 -4.89 10.40 -5.55
N HIS A 234 -4.60 9.89 -6.75
CA HIS A 234 -5.58 9.23 -7.63
C HIS A 234 -5.75 7.73 -7.33
N ALA A 235 -4.96 7.16 -6.41
CA ALA A 235 -5.16 5.79 -5.96
C ALA A 235 -6.46 5.68 -5.16
N GLN A 236 -7.11 4.52 -5.22
CA GLN A 236 -8.31 4.26 -4.42
C GLN A 236 -8.00 4.48 -2.93
N TYR A 237 -8.89 5.16 -2.21
CA TYR A 237 -8.67 5.56 -0.81
C TYR A 237 -8.21 4.39 0.07
N GLU A 238 -8.88 3.24 -0.04
CA GLU A 238 -8.64 2.11 0.84
C GLU A 238 -7.25 1.48 0.70
N ILE A 239 -6.63 1.50 -0.48
CA ILE A 239 -5.23 1.06 -0.63
C ILE A 239 -4.25 2.20 -0.35
N ARG A 240 -4.66 3.45 -0.62
CA ARG A 240 -3.83 4.63 -0.42
C ARG A 240 -3.47 4.84 1.04
N ILE A 241 -4.44 4.73 1.94
CA ILE A 241 -4.18 4.91 3.39
C ILE A 241 -3.20 3.86 3.95
N PHE A 242 -3.17 2.62 3.40
CA PHE A 242 -2.11 1.65 3.71
C PHE A 242 -0.76 2.12 3.20
N ALA A 243 -0.69 2.60 1.96
CA ALA A 243 0.55 3.10 1.36
C ALA A 243 1.09 4.33 2.10
N GLU A 244 0.24 5.27 2.50
CA GLU A 244 0.62 6.46 3.29
C GLU A 244 1.20 6.05 4.66
N LYS A 245 0.60 5.06 5.34
CA LYS A 245 1.14 4.51 6.58
C LYS A 245 2.52 3.88 6.36
N MET A 246 2.67 3.08 5.29
CA MET A 246 3.96 2.47 4.94
C MET A 246 5.02 3.50 4.57
N LEU A 247 4.64 4.60 3.91
CA LEU A 247 5.55 5.70 3.59
C LEU A 247 6.09 6.39 4.86
N GLY A 248 5.25 6.52 5.91
CA GLY A 248 5.69 6.98 7.23
C GLY A 248 6.70 6.03 7.87
N ILE A 249 6.44 4.72 7.85
CA ILE A 249 7.36 3.70 8.36
C ILE A 249 8.67 3.71 7.56
N MET A 250 8.62 3.84 6.24
CA MET A 250 9.81 3.94 5.39
C MET A 250 10.65 5.18 5.71
N ALA A 251 10.01 6.31 6.06
CA ALA A 251 10.72 7.53 6.44
C ALA A 251 11.52 7.36 7.75
N ASP A 252 11.01 6.55 8.66
CA ASP A 252 11.74 6.19 9.89
C ASP A 252 12.82 5.14 9.65
N TRP A 253 12.64 4.27 8.66
CA TRP A 253 13.59 3.21 8.31
C TRP A 253 14.80 3.73 7.54
N VAL A 254 14.56 4.45 6.45
CA VAL A 254 15.58 4.94 5.50
C VAL A 254 15.31 6.42 5.17
N PRO A 255 15.58 7.33 6.13
CA PRO A 255 15.15 8.72 6.02
C PRO A 255 15.74 9.45 4.80
N VAL A 256 17.04 9.25 4.48
CA VAL A 256 17.68 9.92 3.35
C VAL A 256 17.17 9.37 2.01
N THR A 257 17.01 8.06 1.94
CA THR A 257 16.41 7.41 0.75
C THR A 257 14.96 7.87 0.56
N THR A 258 14.17 8.00 1.64
CA THR A 258 12.76 8.46 1.56
C THR A 258 12.69 9.90 1.07
N GLU A 259 13.56 10.79 1.54
CA GLU A 259 13.65 12.16 1.02
C GLU A 259 13.94 12.16 -0.49
N ALA A 260 14.97 11.43 -0.91
CA ALA A 260 15.30 11.31 -2.33
C ALA A 260 14.16 10.70 -3.16
N PHE A 261 13.45 9.72 -2.61
CA PHE A 261 12.29 9.10 -3.26
C PHE A 261 11.14 10.11 -3.45
N ARG A 262 10.84 10.92 -2.43
CA ARG A 262 9.84 12.00 -2.55
C ARG A 262 10.24 12.98 -3.65
N ASP A 263 11.45 13.51 -3.59
CA ASP A 263 11.94 14.55 -4.52
C ASP A 263 11.97 14.08 -5.98
N TYR A 264 12.39 12.84 -6.24
CA TYR A 264 12.67 12.37 -7.60
C TYR A 264 11.67 11.40 -8.19
N GLN A 265 10.76 10.84 -7.39
CA GLN A 265 9.83 9.83 -7.88
C GLN A 265 8.36 10.05 -7.44
N LEU A 266 8.09 10.29 -6.16
CA LEU A 266 6.73 10.36 -5.64
C LEU A 266 6.06 11.69 -5.99
N GLU A 267 6.76 12.80 -5.74
CA GLU A 267 6.28 14.18 -5.93
C GLU A 267 6.86 14.82 -7.21
N ALA A 268 7.67 14.08 -7.94
CA ALA A 268 8.28 14.54 -9.18
C ALA A 268 7.31 14.55 -10.36
N GLY A 269 7.29 15.62 -11.11
CA GLY A 269 6.63 15.68 -12.42
C GLY A 269 7.49 15.04 -13.52
N ARG A 270 6.93 14.10 -14.28
CA ARG A 270 7.58 13.54 -15.47
C ARG A 270 7.07 14.23 -16.70
N LEU A 271 7.97 14.59 -17.61
CA LEU A 271 7.65 15.14 -18.92
C LEU A 271 7.95 14.12 -20.02
N SER A 272 7.01 13.96 -20.94
CA SER A 272 7.27 13.23 -22.18
C SER A 272 8.24 13.99 -23.08
N ARG A 273 8.74 13.35 -24.13
CA ARG A 273 9.60 14.01 -25.12
C ARG A 273 8.90 15.22 -25.76
N MET A 274 7.61 15.10 -26.03
CA MET A 274 6.80 16.17 -26.62
C MET A 274 6.60 17.34 -25.65
N GLU A 275 6.20 17.05 -24.42
CA GLU A 275 6.06 18.06 -23.37
C GLU A 275 7.38 18.79 -23.10
N LEU A 276 8.51 18.06 -23.09
CA LEU A 276 9.84 18.67 -22.90
C LEU A 276 10.20 19.61 -24.06
N ALA A 277 9.86 19.25 -25.31
CA ALA A 277 10.06 20.14 -26.46
C ALA A 277 9.21 21.40 -26.35
N LEU A 278 7.91 21.26 -26.01
CA LEU A 278 7.01 22.39 -25.77
C LEU A 278 7.57 23.31 -24.67
N VAL A 279 7.97 22.77 -23.51
CA VAL A 279 8.53 23.56 -22.40
C VAL A 279 9.77 24.33 -22.83
N ARG A 280 10.69 23.72 -23.58
CA ARG A 280 11.89 24.40 -24.10
C ARG A 280 11.54 25.59 -24.99
N ASP A 281 10.55 25.43 -25.89
CA ASP A 281 10.15 26.49 -26.79
C ASP A 281 9.33 27.58 -26.07
N MET A 282 8.52 27.21 -25.05
CA MET A 282 7.86 28.18 -24.16
C MET A 282 8.87 29.02 -23.39
N LEU A 283 9.91 28.42 -22.82
CA LEU A 283 11.00 29.14 -22.12
C LEU A 283 11.82 30.05 -23.06
N ALA A 284 11.90 29.70 -24.35
CA ALA A 284 12.54 30.51 -25.38
C ALA A 284 11.63 31.58 -25.97
N GLY A 285 10.37 31.69 -25.53
CA GLY A 285 9.37 32.63 -26.07
C GLY A 285 8.90 32.29 -27.49
N LYS A 286 9.09 31.05 -27.95
CA LYS A 286 8.75 30.59 -29.31
C LYS A 286 7.39 29.91 -29.40
N ALA A 287 6.84 29.46 -28.27
CA ALA A 287 5.58 28.75 -28.18
C ALA A 287 4.82 29.13 -26.90
N THR A 288 3.52 28.81 -26.88
CA THR A 288 2.64 28.90 -25.73
C THR A 288 1.92 27.57 -25.53
N ILE A 289 1.14 27.44 -24.48
CA ILE A 289 0.31 26.23 -24.25
C ILE A 289 -0.72 26.02 -25.40
N ALA A 290 -1.15 27.09 -26.09
CA ALA A 290 -2.06 26.97 -27.22
C ALA A 290 -1.44 26.22 -28.42
N ASP A 291 -0.13 26.13 -28.49
CA ASP A 291 0.60 25.45 -29.58
C ASP A 291 0.82 23.95 -29.29
N ALA A 292 0.35 23.44 -28.14
CA ALA A 292 0.63 22.08 -27.67
C ALA A 292 0.22 20.97 -28.65
N ASP A 293 -0.87 21.16 -29.40
CA ASP A 293 -1.32 20.23 -30.45
C ASP A 293 -0.25 20.04 -31.54
N SER A 294 0.49 21.12 -31.90
CA SER A 294 1.55 21.08 -32.92
C SER A 294 2.77 20.25 -32.50
N TYR A 295 2.93 20.01 -31.19
CA TYR A 295 3.96 19.13 -30.62
C TYR A 295 3.53 17.67 -30.57
N GLY A 296 2.29 17.35 -30.97
CA GLY A 296 1.74 16.00 -30.99
C GLY A 296 1.10 15.56 -29.67
N LEU A 297 0.78 16.50 -28.78
CA LEU A 297 0.07 16.21 -27.54
C LEU A 297 -1.42 16.03 -27.81
N SER A 298 -2.01 14.98 -27.26
CA SER A 298 -3.46 14.78 -27.29
C SER A 298 -4.16 15.76 -26.34
N LYS A 299 -5.46 16.01 -26.56
CA LYS A 299 -6.28 16.86 -25.68
C LYS A 299 -6.23 16.45 -24.21
N ARG A 300 -6.06 15.15 -23.93
CA ARG A 300 -5.91 14.65 -22.56
C ARG A 300 -4.55 15.05 -21.98
N GLU A 301 -3.47 14.81 -22.72
CA GLU A 301 -2.12 15.18 -22.29
C GLU A 301 -1.98 16.68 -22.07
N ILE A 302 -2.61 17.51 -22.90
CA ILE A 302 -2.63 18.97 -22.71
C ILE A 302 -3.31 19.34 -21.39
N ARG A 303 -4.47 18.75 -21.06
CA ARG A 303 -5.14 19.00 -19.78
C ARG A 303 -4.30 18.54 -18.59
N GLU A 304 -3.66 17.37 -18.67
CA GLU A 304 -2.78 16.86 -17.63
C GLU A 304 -1.54 17.75 -17.46
N PHE A 305 -0.99 18.26 -18.56
CA PHE A 305 0.12 19.22 -18.56
C PHE A 305 -0.30 20.53 -17.88
N GLN A 306 -1.43 21.11 -18.29
CA GLN A 306 -1.96 22.34 -17.69
C GLN A 306 -2.22 22.19 -16.20
N ALA A 307 -2.83 21.10 -15.78
CA ALA A 307 -3.07 20.82 -14.36
C ALA A 307 -1.76 20.70 -13.54
N ARG A 308 -0.71 20.12 -14.15
CA ARG A 308 0.60 19.92 -13.50
C ARG A 308 1.32 21.25 -13.26
N PHE A 309 1.21 22.20 -14.15
CA PHE A 309 1.90 23.49 -14.08
C PHE A 309 0.98 24.64 -13.63
N ALA A 310 -0.30 24.38 -13.37
CA ALA A 310 -1.33 25.37 -13.04
C ALA A 310 -1.41 26.52 -14.07
N VAL A 311 -1.32 26.19 -15.37
CA VAL A 311 -1.31 27.13 -16.49
C VAL A 311 -2.47 26.86 -17.46
#